data_6c94ba7e2c054f78cdd27538c6d8b0b3
#
_entry.id   6c94ba7e2c054f78cdd27538c6d8b0b3
#
_cell.length_a   1.000
_cell.length_b   1.000
_cell.length_c   1.000
_cell.angle_alpha   90.00
_cell.angle_beta   90.00
_cell.angle_gamma   90.00
#
_symmetry.space_group_name_H-M   'P 1'
#
loop_
_entity.id
_entity.type
_entity.pdbx_description
1 polymer ?
#
loop_
_entity_poly.entity_id
_entity_poly.type
_entity_poly.pdbx_seq_one_letter_code
_entity_poly.pdbx_strand_id
1 'polypeptide(L)'
;ALSSAASDVYKRQIMDFGALCCLPAQPRCTECPLRDRCLAFAARTVDVRPVKQGRTAVEPRYFNYLHVECGDELVLRRRGAGDIWQGLYEFPLIETPEPVEYTVLAAMPEFCALFKDAGAVCLAGTVTMPVHQLSHRAIHAVFYRIVVERWTPSLREMLVIPREILGDYAVSRLTERYLSR
;
A
#
# COMPACT_ATOMS: atom_id res chain seq x y z
N ALA A 1 30.48 14.62 -20.19
CA ALA A 1 29.24 14.20 -19.54
C ALA A 1 29.27 14.69 -18.10
N LEU A 2 28.39 15.64 -17.77
CA LEU A 2 28.17 16.03 -16.39
C LEU A 2 27.70 14.79 -15.63
N SER A 3 28.42 14.42 -14.58
CA SER A 3 28.13 13.25 -13.75
C SER A 3 26.67 13.26 -13.33
N SER A 4 25.96 12.15 -13.47
CA SER A 4 24.58 11.98 -13.00
C SER A 4 24.43 12.33 -11.52
N ALA A 5 25.46 12.08 -10.71
CA ALA A 5 25.54 12.42 -9.30
C ALA A 5 25.43 13.95 -9.04
N ALA A 6 26.09 14.79 -9.84
CA ALA A 6 26.00 16.26 -9.68
C ALA A 6 24.59 16.78 -9.99
N SER A 7 23.93 16.21 -11.02
CA SER A 7 22.53 16.52 -11.34
C SER A 7 21.57 16.14 -10.21
N ASP A 8 21.79 15.03 -9.53
CA ASP A 8 20.92 14.56 -8.44
C ASP A 8 21.09 15.40 -7.17
N VAL A 9 22.31 15.83 -6.86
CA VAL A 9 22.58 16.78 -5.75
C VAL A 9 21.83 18.10 -5.98
N TYR A 10 21.94 18.65 -7.18
CA TYR A 10 21.27 19.91 -7.53
C TYR A 10 19.73 19.81 -7.45
N LYS A 11 19.16 18.75 -7.99
CA LYS A 11 17.71 18.50 -7.90
C LYS A 11 17.25 18.38 -6.45
N ARG A 12 18.02 17.70 -5.61
CA ARG A 12 17.71 17.55 -4.19
C ARG A 12 17.72 18.87 -3.45
N GLN A 13 18.70 19.75 -3.73
CA GLN A 13 18.76 21.10 -3.16
C GLN A 13 17.52 21.94 -3.50
N ILE A 14 17.00 21.85 -4.74
CA ILE A 14 15.77 22.54 -5.13
C ILE A 14 14.56 22.00 -4.37
N MET A 15 14.50 20.69 -4.15
CA MET A 15 13.42 20.06 -3.36
C MET A 15 13.48 20.51 -1.89
N ASP A 16 14.68 20.54 -1.30
CA ASP A 16 14.88 20.99 0.08
C ASP A 16 14.51 22.47 0.24
N PHE A 17 14.87 23.32 -0.73
CA PHE A 17 14.45 24.72 -0.76
C PHE A 17 12.92 24.86 -0.81
N GLY A 18 12.25 24.06 -1.63
CA GLY A 18 10.79 24.00 -1.69
C GLY A 18 10.13 23.52 -0.40
N ALA A 19 10.80 22.65 0.33
CA ALA A 19 10.31 22.13 1.61
C ALA A 19 10.54 23.08 2.80
N LEU A 20 11.57 23.93 2.74
CA LEU A 20 11.99 24.75 3.87
C LEU A 20 11.60 26.25 3.72
N CYS A 21 11.63 26.78 2.51
CA CYS A 21 11.43 28.21 2.24
C CYS A 21 10.21 28.48 1.35
N CYS A 22 10.15 27.87 0.16
CA CYS A 22 9.09 28.11 -0.82
C CYS A 22 7.91 27.14 -0.62
N LEU A 23 7.29 27.20 0.55
CA LEU A 23 6.19 26.31 0.94
C LEU A 23 4.94 26.56 0.08
N PRO A 24 4.16 25.50 -0.24
CA PRO A 24 2.98 25.62 -1.11
C PRO A 24 1.82 26.43 -0.53
N ALA A 25 1.73 26.59 0.80
CA ALA A 25 0.63 27.27 1.46
C ALA A 25 1.04 28.59 2.12
N GLN A 26 2.22 28.66 2.72
CA GLN A 26 2.71 29.85 3.42
C GLN A 26 4.21 30.01 3.17
N PRO A 27 4.62 30.48 1.99
CA PRO A 27 6.03 30.62 1.66
C PRO A 27 6.69 31.73 2.47
N ARG A 28 7.92 31.49 2.92
CA ARG A 28 8.71 32.42 3.72
C ARG A 28 9.42 33.45 2.82
N CYS A 29 8.65 34.24 2.09
CA CYS A 29 9.19 35.19 1.09
C CYS A 29 10.08 36.29 1.67
N THR A 30 9.86 36.68 2.92
CA THR A 30 10.67 37.71 3.61
C THR A 30 12.09 37.24 3.90
N GLU A 31 12.28 35.92 4.11
CA GLU A 31 13.57 35.30 4.41
C GLU A 31 14.18 34.60 3.18
N CYS A 32 13.50 34.69 2.03
CA CYS A 32 13.88 33.93 0.84
C CYS A 32 15.10 34.58 0.14
N PRO A 33 16.22 33.86 -0.02
CA PRO A 33 17.41 34.38 -0.70
C PRO A 33 17.20 34.65 -2.19
N LEU A 34 16.12 34.13 -2.79
CA LEU A 34 15.76 34.34 -4.19
C LEU A 34 14.70 35.43 -4.39
N ARG A 35 14.30 36.15 -3.33
CA ARG A 35 13.19 37.09 -3.33
C ARG A 35 13.33 38.16 -4.43
N ASP A 36 14.49 38.76 -4.57
CA ASP A 36 14.72 39.84 -5.50
C ASP A 36 14.70 39.43 -6.99
N ARG A 37 14.85 38.11 -7.23
CA ARG A 37 14.80 37.52 -8.56
C ARG A 37 13.52 36.70 -8.78
N CYS A 38 12.62 36.70 -7.81
CA CYS A 38 11.40 35.87 -7.86
C CYS A 38 10.30 36.54 -8.66
N LEU A 39 9.96 36.01 -9.83
CA LEU A 39 8.90 36.54 -10.68
C LEU A 39 7.52 36.51 -10.00
N ALA A 40 7.23 35.46 -9.22
CA ALA A 40 5.97 35.35 -8.49
C ALA A 40 5.85 36.42 -7.40
N PHE A 41 6.94 36.74 -6.72
CA PHE A 41 6.98 37.81 -5.73
C PHE A 41 6.83 39.20 -6.39
N ALA A 42 7.57 39.43 -7.46
CA ALA A 42 7.49 40.71 -8.23
C ALA A 42 6.08 40.94 -8.81
N ALA A 43 5.45 39.88 -9.32
CA ALA A 43 4.09 39.91 -9.88
C ALA A 43 2.98 39.86 -8.83
N ARG A 44 3.29 39.72 -7.53
CA ARG A 44 2.31 39.55 -6.44
C ARG A 44 1.38 38.33 -6.65
N THR A 45 1.91 37.25 -7.23
CA THR A 45 1.15 36.03 -7.53
C THR A 45 1.56 34.84 -6.64
N VAL A 46 2.24 35.10 -5.54
CA VAL A 46 2.74 34.03 -4.63
C VAL A 46 1.61 33.18 -4.10
N ASP A 47 0.47 33.79 -3.73
CA ASP A 47 -0.68 33.09 -3.12
C ASP A 47 -1.39 32.14 -4.09
N VAL A 48 -1.26 32.39 -5.39
CA VAL A 48 -1.84 31.55 -6.45
C VAL A 48 -0.82 30.60 -7.08
N ARG A 49 0.37 30.51 -6.51
CA ARG A 49 1.44 29.61 -6.94
C ARG A 49 1.81 28.60 -5.82
N PRO A 50 2.22 27.37 -6.16
CA PRO A 50 2.16 26.77 -7.50
C PRO A 50 0.71 26.60 -7.98
N VAL A 51 0.49 26.68 -9.31
CA VAL A 51 -0.83 26.39 -9.88
C VAL A 51 -1.14 24.92 -9.62
N LYS A 52 -2.10 24.65 -8.74
CA LYS A 52 -2.54 23.30 -8.43
C LYS A 52 -3.47 22.82 -9.55
N GLN A 53 -3.04 21.85 -10.32
CA GLN A 53 -4.00 21.02 -11.07
C GLN A 53 -4.90 20.35 -10.03
N GLY A 54 -6.21 20.33 -10.26
CA GLY A 54 -7.23 19.88 -9.30
C GLY A 54 -6.86 18.60 -8.53
N ARG A 55 -7.56 18.32 -7.46
CA ARG A 55 -7.34 17.09 -6.68
C ARG A 55 -7.57 15.89 -7.57
N THR A 56 -6.55 15.03 -7.72
CA THR A 56 -6.71 13.74 -8.37
C THR A 56 -7.79 12.96 -7.63
N ALA A 57 -8.75 12.41 -8.34
CA ALA A 57 -9.76 11.54 -7.75
C ALA A 57 -9.05 10.37 -7.05
N VAL A 58 -9.47 10.10 -5.82
CA VAL A 58 -8.96 8.97 -5.04
C VAL A 58 -9.92 7.81 -5.25
N GLU A 59 -9.42 6.72 -5.84
CA GLU A 59 -10.21 5.52 -6.07
C GLU A 59 -10.15 4.60 -4.84
N PRO A 60 -11.30 4.20 -4.25
CA PRO A 60 -11.32 3.22 -3.19
C PRO A 60 -11.03 1.82 -3.76
N ARG A 61 -10.29 1.01 -3.03
CA ARG A 61 -10.06 -0.42 -3.30
C ARG A 61 -10.31 -1.21 -2.03
N TYR A 62 -11.00 -2.33 -2.12
CA TYR A 62 -11.39 -3.16 -0.99
C TYR A 62 -10.64 -4.49 -1.03
N PHE A 63 -9.71 -4.63 -0.10
CA PHE A 63 -8.80 -5.76 -0.01
C PHE A 63 -9.21 -6.71 1.10
N ASN A 64 -9.56 -7.93 0.73
CA ASN A 64 -9.89 -9.01 1.65
C ASN A 64 -8.70 -9.98 1.69
N TYR A 65 -7.78 -9.76 2.65
CA TYR A 65 -6.62 -10.60 2.84
C TYR A 65 -6.97 -11.87 3.61
N LEU A 66 -6.53 -13.01 3.11
CA LEU A 66 -6.74 -14.31 3.72
C LEU A 66 -5.43 -14.77 4.39
N HIS A 67 -5.30 -14.55 5.70
CA HIS A 67 -4.18 -15.04 6.50
C HIS A 67 -4.46 -16.51 6.81
N VAL A 68 -4.05 -17.41 5.88
CA VAL A 68 -4.33 -18.83 5.95
C VAL A 68 -3.19 -19.54 6.66
N GLU A 69 -3.54 -20.35 7.66
CA GLU A 69 -2.63 -21.14 8.48
C GLU A 69 -3.01 -22.62 8.42
N CYS A 70 -1.99 -23.49 8.39
CA CYS A 70 -2.13 -24.94 8.54
C CYS A 70 -1.01 -25.44 9.45
N GLY A 71 -1.33 -25.79 10.70
CA GLY A 71 -0.32 -26.06 11.72
C GLY A 71 0.56 -24.82 11.98
N ASP A 72 1.87 -25.00 11.85
CA ASP A 72 2.86 -23.93 12.06
C ASP A 72 3.27 -23.22 10.76
N GLU A 73 2.60 -23.52 9.66
CA GLU A 73 2.86 -22.90 8.36
C GLU A 73 1.78 -21.88 7.99
N LEU A 74 2.13 -20.94 7.13
CA LEU A 74 1.22 -19.99 6.51
C LEU A 74 1.55 -19.82 5.02
N VAL A 75 0.62 -19.21 4.27
CA VAL A 75 0.79 -19.01 2.83
C VAL A 75 0.91 -17.52 2.49
N LEU A 76 1.87 -17.23 1.62
CA LEU A 76 2.07 -15.93 1.02
C LEU A 76 2.00 -16.03 -0.51
N ARG A 77 1.75 -14.89 -1.15
CA ARG A 77 1.94 -14.74 -2.59
C ARG A 77 2.80 -13.51 -2.87
N ARG A 78 3.52 -13.51 -3.99
CA ARG A 78 4.26 -12.33 -4.44
C ARG A 78 3.39 -11.52 -5.39
N ARG A 79 3.27 -10.21 -5.15
CA ARG A 79 2.53 -9.32 -6.06
C ARG A 79 3.22 -9.21 -7.40
N GLY A 80 2.41 -9.35 -8.46
CA GLY A 80 2.85 -9.21 -9.85
C GLY A 80 3.16 -7.77 -10.24
N ALA A 81 3.60 -7.61 -11.49
CA ALA A 81 3.86 -6.31 -12.10
C ALA A 81 2.56 -5.56 -12.42
N GLY A 82 2.66 -4.22 -12.48
CA GLY A 82 1.58 -3.35 -12.95
C GLY A 82 0.60 -2.85 -11.88
N ASP A 83 0.77 -3.23 -10.62
CA ASP A 83 -0.04 -2.74 -9.51
C ASP A 83 0.83 -2.21 -8.35
N ILE A 84 0.16 -1.59 -7.36
CA ILE A 84 0.83 -1.12 -6.13
C ILE A 84 1.57 -2.27 -5.43
N TRP A 85 2.68 -1.94 -4.75
CA TRP A 85 3.49 -2.89 -3.98
C TRP A 85 4.04 -4.06 -4.79
N GLN A 86 4.28 -3.85 -6.09
CA GLN A 86 4.91 -4.83 -6.97
C GLN A 86 6.14 -5.48 -6.34
N GLY A 87 6.21 -6.80 -6.39
CA GLY A 87 7.34 -7.59 -5.91
C GLY A 87 7.35 -7.83 -4.40
N LEU A 88 6.50 -7.16 -3.60
CA LEU A 88 6.32 -7.45 -2.18
C LEU A 88 5.49 -8.72 -1.99
N TYR A 89 5.67 -9.34 -0.83
CA TYR A 89 4.86 -10.48 -0.40
C TYR A 89 3.62 -10.00 0.34
N GLU A 90 2.54 -10.75 0.21
CA GLU A 90 1.27 -10.50 0.88
C GLU A 90 0.54 -11.83 1.12
N PHE A 91 -0.45 -11.81 2.01
CA PHE A 91 -1.40 -12.92 2.12
C PHE A 91 -2.24 -13.04 0.84
N PRO A 92 -2.79 -14.23 0.49
CA PRO A 92 -3.77 -14.35 -0.57
C PRO A 92 -4.83 -13.26 -0.45
N LEU A 93 -5.20 -12.65 -1.56
CA LEU A 93 -6.07 -11.48 -1.61
C LEU A 93 -7.22 -11.73 -2.57
N ILE A 94 -8.43 -11.45 -2.10
CA ILE A 94 -9.62 -11.30 -2.96
C ILE A 94 -10.00 -9.83 -2.92
N GLU A 95 -9.91 -9.16 -4.06
CA GLU A 95 -10.32 -7.76 -4.19
C GLU A 95 -11.78 -7.70 -4.62
N THR A 96 -12.56 -6.84 -3.96
CA THR A 96 -13.98 -6.65 -4.26
C THR A 96 -14.26 -5.19 -4.66
N PRO A 97 -15.30 -4.91 -5.43
CA PRO A 97 -15.67 -3.55 -5.82
C PRO A 97 -16.22 -2.72 -4.65
N GLU A 98 -16.71 -3.39 -3.61
CA GLU A 98 -17.30 -2.78 -2.43
C GLU A 98 -16.96 -3.60 -1.17
N PRO A 99 -17.20 -3.06 0.05
CA PRO A 99 -17.02 -3.82 1.29
C PRO A 99 -17.94 -5.04 1.30
N VAL A 100 -17.42 -6.19 1.71
CA VAL A 100 -18.21 -7.43 1.81
C VAL A 100 -18.02 -8.06 3.18
N GLU A 101 -19.08 -8.70 3.68
CA GLU A 101 -19.01 -9.52 4.88
C GLU A 101 -18.34 -10.87 4.59
N TYR A 102 -17.77 -11.51 5.62
CA TYR A 102 -17.09 -12.80 5.46
C TYR A 102 -17.96 -13.87 4.82
N THR A 103 -19.25 -13.92 5.18
CA THR A 103 -20.20 -14.89 4.62
C THR A 103 -20.36 -14.75 3.11
N VAL A 104 -20.38 -13.53 2.61
CA VAL A 104 -20.43 -13.23 1.17
C VAL A 104 -19.10 -13.58 0.51
N LEU A 105 -17.99 -13.18 1.13
CA LEU A 105 -16.64 -13.49 0.65
C LEU A 105 -16.42 -15.01 0.54
N ALA A 106 -16.84 -15.78 1.56
CA ALA A 106 -16.71 -17.23 1.61
C ALA A 106 -17.55 -17.96 0.55
N ALA A 107 -18.59 -17.32 0.03
CA ALA A 107 -19.42 -17.87 -1.05
C ALA A 107 -18.91 -17.50 -2.46
N MET A 108 -17.88 -16.64 -2.57
CA MET A 108 -17.31 -16.25 -3.86
C MET A 108 -16.58 -17.41 -4.53
N PRO A 109 -16.64 -17.53 -5.87
CA PRO A 109 -15.95 -18.58 -6.61
C PRO A 109 -14.46 -18.65 -6.34
N GLU A 110 -13.79 -17.48 -6.21
CA GLU A 110 -12.36 -17.38 -5.92
C GLU A 110 -12.01 -17.97 -4.54
N PHE A 111 -12.82 -17.68 -3.52
CA PHE A 111 -12.66 -18.26 -2.20
C PHE A 111 -12.89 -19.78 -2.23
N CYS A 112 -13.99 -20.21 -2.82
CA CYS A 112 -14.32 -21.63 -2.95
C CYS A 112 -13.22 -22.41 -3.69
N ALA A 113 -12.62 -21.83 -4.74
CA ALA A 113 -11.54 -22.44 -5.48
C ALA A 113 -10.26 -22.59 -4.64
N LEU A 114 -9.93 -21.58 -3.82
CA LEU A 114 -8.76 -21.62 -2.94
C LEU A 114 -8.89 -22.72 -1.87
N PHE A 115 -10.08 -22.92 -1.32
CA PHE A 115 -10.31 -23.83 -0.18
C PHE A 115 -10.95 -25.17 -0.56
N LYS A 116 -11.04 -25.45 -1.87
CA LYS A 116 -11.54 -26.73 -2.34
C LYS A 116 -10.66 -27.87 -1.79
N ASP A 117 -11.28 -28.83 -1.13
CA ASP A 117 -10.61 -29.99 -0.50
C ASP A 117 -9.69 -29.65 0.69
N ALA A 118 -9.83 -28.46 1.30
CA ALA A 118 -9.05 -28.04 2.48
C ALA A 118 -9.39 -28.83 3.76
N GLY A 119 -10.47 -29.60 3.77
CA GLY A 119 -11.04 -30.19 4.98
C GLY A 119 -11.82 -29.14 5.76
N ALA A 120 -11.62 -29.08 7.07
CA ALA A 120 -12.21 -28.02 7.89
C ALA A 120 -11.57 -26.65 7.57
N VAL A 121 -12.39 -25.65 7.36
CA VAL A 121 -11.99 -24.25 7.15
C VAL A 121 -12.62 -23.42 8.26
N CYS A 122 -11.81 -22.92 9.18
CA CYS A 122 -12.27 -22.20 10.36
C CYS A 122 -11.81 -20.74 10.32
N LEU A 123 -12.74 -19.79 10.43
CA LEU A 123 -12.41 -18.38 10.65
C LEU A 123 -11.98 -18.21 12.12
N ALA A 124 -10.70 -17.95 12.34
CA ALA A 124 -10.13 -17.75 13.68
C ALA A 124 -10.18 -16.28 14.13
N GLY A 125 -10.32 -15.33 13.20
CA GLY A 125 -10.40 -13.91 13.55
C GLY A 125 -10.53 -13.01 12.34
N THR A 126 -10.97 -11.78 12.60
CA THR A 126 -11.11 -10.73 11.58
C THR A 126 -10.54 -9.43 12.11
N VAL A 127 -9.71 -8.77 11.31
CA VAL A 127 -9.11 -7.47 11.67
C VAL A 127 -9.35 -6.48 10.53
N THR A 128 -10.15 -5.46 10.78
CA THR A 128 -10.32 -4.33 9.88
C THR A 128 -9.23 -3.29 10.14
N MET A 129 -8.51 -2.91 9.09
CA MET A 129 -7.46 -1.91 9.17
C MET A 129 -8.02 -0.50 8.95
N PRO A 130 -7.40 0.53 9.55
CA PRO A 130 -7.66 1.91 9.15
C PRO A 130 -7.34 2.08 7.66
N VAL A 131 -8.11 2.97 6.99
CA VAL A 131 -7.92 3.27 5.57
C VAL A 131 -6.46 3.65 5.30
N HIS A 132 -5.80 2.91 4.40
CA HIS A 132 -4.44 3.19 4.00
C HIS A 132 -4.44 4.09 2.77
N GLN A 133 -4.18 5.38 3.00
CA GLN A 133 -4.22 6.40 1.96
C GLN A 133 -2.94 6.40 1.14
N LEU A 134 -3.08 6.25 -0.18
CA LEU A 134 -2.04 6.47 -1.18
C LEU A 134 -2.38 7.72 -2.01
N SER A 135 -1.45 8.16 -2.87
CA SER A 135 -1.62 9.39 -3.66
C SER A 135 -2.90 9.40 -4.52
N HIS A 136 -3.27 8.24 -5.07
CA HIS A 136 -4.40 8.10 -6.00
C HIS A 136 -5.39 7.00 -5.59
N ARG A 137 -5.16 6.33 -4.44
CA ARG A 137 -5.97 5.20 -4.00
C ARG A 137 -6.18 5.22 -2.49
N ALA A 138 -7.37 4.82 -2.04
CA ALA A 138 -7.69 4.58 -0.66
C ALA A 138 -7.91 3.06 -0.48
N ILE A 139 -7.02 2.40 0.27
CA ILE A 139 -7.09 0.96 0.47
C ILE A 139 -7.87 0.68 1.75
N HIS A 140 -9.02 0.05 1.61
CA HIS A 140 -9.84 -0.51 2.68
C HIS A 140 -9.48 -1.99 2.83
N ALA A 141 -8.81 -2.36 3.90
CA ALA A 141 -8.30 -3.73 4.07
C ALA A 141 -8.93 -4.41 5.28
N VAL A 142 -9.34 -5.65 5.05
CA VAL A 142 -9.77 -6.59 6.10
C VAL A 142 -8.88 -7.82 6.02
N PHE A 143 -8.36 -8.27 7.15
CA PHE A 143 -7.60 -9.50 7.27
C PHE A 143 -8.44 -10.56 7.97
N TYR A 144 -8.65 -11.66 7.30
CA TYR A 144 -9.35 -12.85 7.81
C TYR A 144 -8.31 -13.91 8.15
N ARG A 145 -8.16 -14.21 9.43
CA ARG A 145 -7.32 -15.30 9.89
C ARG A 145 -8.10 -16.59 9.76
N ILE A 146 -7.63 -17.50 8.90
CA ILE A 146 -8.31 -18.73 8.52
C ILE A 146 -7.37 -19.89 8.83
N VAL A 147 -7.86 -20.85 9.60
CA VAL A 147 -7.16 -22.09 9.89
C VAL A 147 -7.77 -23.21 9.03
N VAL A 148 -6.91 -23.92 8.32
CA VAL A 148 -7.30 -25.08 7.49
C VAL A 148 -6.72 -26.37 8.01
N GLU A 149 -7.40 -27.45 7.76
CA GLU A 149 -6.93 -28.79 8.16
C GLU A 149 -5.78 -29.28 7.29
N ARG A 150 -5.82 -28.94 6.00
CA ARG A 150 -4.78 -29.31 5.03
C ARG A 150 -4.64 -28.28 3.93
N TRP A 151 -3.44 -28.20 3.36
CA TRP A 151 -3.17 -27.38 2.19
C TRP A 151 -3.85 -27.93 0.94
N THR A 152 -4.55 -27.05 0.23
CA THR A 152 -5.12 -27.38 -1.09
C THR A 152 -4.07 -27.27 -2.19
N PRO A 153 -4.28 -27.87 -3.37
CA PRO A 153 -3.41 -27.64 -4.53
C PRO A 153 -3.26 -26.14 -4.86
N SER A 154 -4.36 -25.38 -4.88
CA SER A 154 -4.34 -23.93 -5.19
C SER A 154 -3.54 -23.11 -4.18
N LEU A 155 -3.56 -23.44 -2.89
CA LEU A 155 -2.75 -22.78 -1.87
C LEU A 155 -1.28 -23.21 -1.97
N ARG A 156 -0.98 -24.45 -2.37
CA ARG A 156 0.39 -24.95 -2.58
C ARG A 156 1.08 -24.39 -3.82
N GLU A 157 0.34 -23.87 -4.80
CA GLU A 157 0.90 -23.09 -5.92
C GLU A 157 1.49 -21.76 -5.48
N MET A 158 1.09 -21.29 -4.31
CA MET A 158 1.65 -20.10 -3.66
C MET A 158 2.84 -20.50 -2.77
N LEU A 159 3.42 -19.54 -2.07
CA LEU A 159 4.56 -19.74 -1.21
C LEU A 159 4.08 -20.16 0.21
N VAL A 160 4.20 -21.42 0.54
CA VAL A 160 3.98 -21.92 1.91
C VAL A 160 5.27 -21.81 2.71
N ILE A 161 5.22 -21.18 3.87
CA ILE A 161 6.38 -20.95 4.72
C ILE A 161 6.06 -21.26 6.19
N PRO A 162 7.06 -21.65 7.00
CA PRO A 162 6.95 -21.64 8.45
C PRO A 162 6.64 -20.23 8.96
N ARG A 163 5.76 -20.13 9.96
CA ARG A 163 5.37 -18.85 10.56
C ARG A 163 6.59 -18.06 11.10
N GLU A 164 7.59 -18.75 11.62
CA GLU A 164 8.79 -18.16 12.24
C GLU A 164 9.60 -17.29 11.29
N ILE A 165 9.63 -17.65 9.99
CA ILE A 165 10.41 -16.91 8.98
C ILE A 165 9.60 -15.86 8.22
N LEU A 166 8.36 -15.57 8.64
CA LEU A 166 7.53 -14.52 8.01
C LEU A 166 8.23 -13.16 8.00
N GLY A 167 9.03 -12.86 9.03
CA GLY A 167 9.79 -11.61 9.14
C GLY A 167 10.87 -11.42 8.09
N ASP A 168 11.31 -12.48 7.40
CA ASP A 168 12.33 -12.42 6.34
C ASP A 168 11.75 -11.98 5.00
N TYR A 169 10.42 -11.89 4.89
CA TYR A 169 9.74 -11.52 3.66
C TYR A 169 9.35 -10.05 3.65
N ALA A 170 9.74 -9.34 2.59
CA ALA A 170 9.39 -7.94 2.40
C ALA A 170 7.87 -7.81 2.12
N VAL A 171 7.13 -7.24 3.06
CA VAL A 171 5.69 -7.01 2.98
C VAL A 171 5.37 -5.52 2.87
N SER A 172 4.13 -5.18 2.51
CA SER A 172 3.68 -3.79 2.51
C SER A 172 3.56 -3.24 3.93
N ARG A 173 3.67 -1.90 4.08
CA ARG A 173 3.45 -1.23 5.38
C ARG A 173 2.07 -1.53 5.99
N LEU A 174 1.08 -1.80 5.15
CA LEU A 174 -0.25 -2.20 5.59
C LEU A 174 -0.22 -3.57 6.27
N THR A 175 0.43 -4.56 5.63
CA THR A 175 0.60 -5.91 6.17
C THR A 175 1.47 -5.90 7.43
N GLU A 176 2.55 -5.12 7.45
CA GLU A 176 3.41 -4.94 8.61
C GLU A 176 2.63 -4.43 9.83
N ARG A 177 1.77 -3.40 9.63
CA ARG A 177 0.90 -2.89 10.70
C ARG A 177 -0.14 -3.92 11.19
N TYR A 178 -0.60 -4.81 10.33
CA TYR A 178 -1.46 -5.92 10.72
C TYR A 178 -0.70 -6.92 11.60
N LEU A 179 0.51 -7.30 11.21
CA LEU A 179 1.33 -8.27 11.94
C LEU A 179 1.83 -7.75 13.30
N SER A 180 1.85 -6.42 13.49
CA SER A 180 2.28 -5.78 14.75
C SER A 180 1.14 -5.64 15.78
N ARG A 181 -0.06 -6.17 15.51
CA ARG A 181 -1.22 -6.16 16.42
C ARG A 181 -1.35 -7.43 17.21
#